data_65c39e3989580ecfb6e21bb3c89faf76
#
_entry.id   65c39e3989580ecfb6e21bb3c89faf76
#
_cell.length_a   1.000
_cell.length_b   1.000
_cell.length_c   1.000
_cell.angle_alpha   90.00
_cell.angle_beta   90.00
_cell.angle_gamma   90.00
#
_symmetry.space_group_name_H-M   'P 1'
#
loop_
_entity.id
_entity.type
_entity.pdbx_description
1 polymer ?
#
loop_
_entity_poly.entity_id
_entity_poly.type
_entity_poly.pdbx_seq_one_letter_code
_entity_poly.pdbx_strand_id
1 'polypeptide(L)'
;VFVLNKSKVRNVRLKTNKADTGGKLEIFILNIISDYECECLLNFSGKKVKGTEITTDIVNFKILDKDIDTFIISTDIKIESLIEKYGITPLPPYIDDDPSKYNYYKADFSSGGFSVAASTAGLHFNKEMISKLEVENKIIKYINLDVGIGTFKPIESRFIEDHKVHNENYSINKNDFKEILKLKKEGYKIYAVGTTVLRTLETVIKTNIFKGTTDLYIKPGYQYELVDYLITNFHAPNSSLLSIVLSIYGEGWKELYMYAQSKNLKFLSFGDAVLFKIT
;
A
#
# COMPACT_ATOMS: atom_id res chain seq x y z
N VAL A 1 17.83 -11.80 -7.30
CA VAL A 1 17.39 -11.36 -5.97
C VAL A 1 15.96 -10.87 -6.10
N PHE A 2 15.05 -11.45 -5.32
CA PHE A 2 13.67 -10.96 -5.21
C PHE A 2 13.53 -10.12 -3.95
N VAL A 3 12.94 -8.94 -4.08
CA VAL A 3 12.67 -8.06 -2.93
C VAL A 3 11.16 -7.92 -2.78
N LEU A 4 10.64 -8.15 -1.56
CA LEU A 4 9.22 -8.13 -1.24
C LEU A 4 8.91 -7.10 -0.14
N ASN A 5 7.70 -6.56 -0.16
CA ASN A 5 7.22 -5.68 0.90
C ASN A 5 6.50 -6.51 1.97
N LYS A 6 7.08 -6.59 3.17
CA LYS A 6 6.52 -7.36 4.29
C LYS A 6 5.60 -6.56 5.21
N SER A 7 5.34 -5.28 4.92
CA SER A 7 4.43 -4.47 5.75
C SER A 7 3.02 -5.09 5.78
N LYS A 8 2.51 -5.28 7.01
CA LYS A 8 1.25 -5.97 7.26
C LYS A 8 0.06 -5.06 7.06
N VAL A 9 -0.94 -5.51 6.33
CA VAL A 9 -2.25 -4.84 6.27
C VAL A 9 -2.93 -4.99 7.63
N ARG A 10 -3.24 -3.85 8.26
CA ARG A 10 -3.91 -3.77 9.55
C ARG A 10 -5.44 -3.75 9.36
N ASN A 11 -6.16 -4.25 10.33
CA ASN A 11 -7.62 -4.25 10.33
C ASN A 11 -8.16 -2.87 10.80
N VAL A 12 -7.90 -1.84 10.05
CA VAL A 12 -8.09 -0.43 10.46
C VAL A 12 -9.46 0.14 10.16
N ARG A 13 -10.37 -0.63 9.59
CA ARG A 13 -11.72 -0.21 9.26
C ARG A 13 -12.68 -0.65 10.35
N LEU A 14 -13.30 0.30 11.04
CA LEU A 14 -14.28 0.06 12.10
C LEU A 14 -15.66 0.46 11.60
N LYS A 15 -16.60 -0.47 11.62
CA LYS A 15 -18.01 -0.23 11.29
C LYS A 15 -18.82 -0.29 12.58
N THR A 16 -19.59 0.74 12.85
CA THR A 16 -20.39 0.87 14.09
C THR A 16 -21.64 1.71 13.83
N ASN A 17 -22.45 1.88 14.85
CA ASN A 17 -23.62 2.77 14.82
C ASN A 17 -23.50 3.80 15.93
N LYS A 18 -24.07 4.97 15.71
CA LYS A 18 -24.23 5.98 16.77
C LYS A 18 -25.22 5.48 17.80
N ALA A 19 -24.89 5.62 19.07
CA ALA A 19 -25.72 5.15 20.17
C ALA A 19 -27.04 5.92 20.28
N ASP A 20 -27.07 7.21 19.92
CA ASP A 20 -28.21 8.09 20.00
C ASP A 20 -29.24 7.90 18.90
N THR A 21 -28.79 7.71 17.65
CA THR A 21 -29.63 7.69 16.46
C THR A 21 -29.68 6.35 15.73
N GLY A 22 -28.82 5.41 16.09
CA GLY A 22 -28.61 4.17 15.34
C GLY A 22 -27.98 4.38 13.94
N GLY A 23 -27.58 5.61 13.65
CA GLY A 23 -27.01 5.97 12.35
C GLY A 23 -25.68 5.28 12.10
N LYS A 24 -25.52 4.67 10.92
CA LYS A 24 -24.27 4.02 10.52
C LYS A 24 -23.09 4.99 10.58
N LEU A 25 -21.96 4.50 11.09
CA LEU A 25 -20.72 5.22 11.22
C LEU A 25 -19.55 4.30 10.86
N GLU A 26 -18.61 4.84 10.10
CA GLU A 26 -17.36 4.17 9.79
C GLU A 26 -16.17 5.05 10.20
N ILE A 27 -15.22 4.44 10.91
CA ILE A 27 -13.92 5.04 11.24
C ILE A 27 -12.86 4.24 10.47
N PHE A 28 -12.08 4.92 9.65
CA PHE A 28 -10.97 4.32 8.92
C PHE A 28 -9.67 4.91 9.45
N ILE A 29 -8.95 4.15 10.29
CA ILE A 29 -7.72 4.61 10.94
C ILE A 29 -6.58 4.64 9.92
N LEU A 30 -5.95 5.80 9.75
CA LEU A 30 -4.85 6.03 8.83
C LEU A 30 -3.49 5.94 9.53
N ASN A 31 -3.41 6.47 10.75
CA ASN A 31 -2.18 6.53 11.53
C ASN A 31 -2.51 6.55 13.03
N ILE A 32 -1.69 5.90 13.85
CA ILE A 32 -1.78 5.95 15.31
C ILE A 32 -0.83 7.03 15.81
N ILE A 33 -1.36 8.04 16.51
CA ILE A 33 -0.60 9.17 17.06
C ILE A 33 -0.15 8.83 18.48
N SER A 34 -1.06 8.28 19.29
CA SER A 34 -0.80 7.85 20.67
C SER A 34 -1.66 6.64 21.02
N ASP A 35 -1.58 6.14 22.25
CA ASP A 35 -2.42 5.03 22.72
C ASP A 35 -3.92 5.28 22.50
N TYR A 36 -4.37 6.54 22.57
CA TYR A 36 -5.78 6.94 22.53
C TYR A 36 -6.10 7.93 21.40
N GLU A 37 -5.15 8.28 20.55
CA GLU A 37 -5.35 9.23 19.48
C GLU A 37 -4.93 8.65 18.12
N CYS A 38 -5.74 8.89 17.09
CA CYS A 38 -5.40 8.49 15.74
C CYS A 38 -5.85 9.52 14.71
N GLU A 39 -5.16 9.52 13.58
CA GLU A 39 -5.64 10.12 12.35
C GLU A 39 -6.55 9.14 11.62
N CYS A 40 -7.70 9.60 11.15
CA CYS A 40 -8.69 8.73 10.51
C CYS A 40 -9.53 9.47 9.46
N LEU A 41 -10.21 8.69 8.62
CA LEU A 41 -11.37 9.16 7.87
C LEU A 41 -12.62 8.82 8.68
N LEU A 42 -13.61 9.72 8.62
CA LEU A 42 -14.92 9.52 9.26
C LEU A 42 -16.03 9.57 8.21
N ASN A 43 -16.82 8.51 8.14
CA ASN A 43 -17.98 8.44 7.28
C ASN A 43 -19.25 8.25 8.13
N PHE A 44 -20.00 9.34 8.30
CA PHE A 44 -21.33 9.35 8.94
C PHE A 44 -22.09 10.63 8.57
N SER A 45 -23.40 10.62 8.77
CA SER A 45 -24.24 11.83 8.65
C SER A 45 -24.13 12.70 9.90
N GLY A 46 -23.99 14.04 9.74
CA GLY A 46 -23.93 15.00 10.84
C GLY A 46 -22.70 15.89 10.84
N LYS A 47 -22.59 16.74 11.87
CA LYS A 47 -21.48 17.69 12.00
C LYS A 47 -20.19 16.97 12.33
N LYS A 48 -19.14 17.29 11.58
CA LYS A 48 -17.77 16.78 11.76
C LYS A 48 -16.86 17.97 11.99
N VAL A 49 -16.96 18.55 13.18
CA VAL A 49 -16.18 19.74 13.57
C VAL A 49 -15.41 19.46 14.84
N LYS A 50 -14.32 20.19 15.04
CA LYS A 50 -13.52 20.12 16.27
C LYS A 50 -14.40 20.27 17.50
N GLY A 51 -14.18 19.42 18.51
CA GLY A 51 -14.94 19.36 19.76
C GLY A 51 -16.19 18.48 19.71
N THR A 52 -16.60 17.97 18.54
CA THR A 52 -17.74 17.04 18.46
C THR A 52 -17.40 15.73 19.17
N GLU A 53 -18.25 15.34 20.11
CA GLU A 53 -18.18 14.05 20.81
C GLU A 53 -19.25 13.12 20.24
N ILE A 54 -18.88 11.87 20.03
CA ILE A 54 -19.75 10.84 19.43
C ILE A 54 -19.61 9.56 20.24
N THR A 55 -20.75 9.05 20.71
CA THR A 55 -20.88 7.75 21.34
C THR A 55 -21.36 6.73 20.32
N THR A 56 -20.71 5.59 20.26
CA THR A 56 -21.08 4.48 19.38
C THR A 56 -21.18 3.17 20.16
N ASP A 57 -21.61 2.10 19.48
CA ASP A 57 -21.74 0.76 20.10
C ASP A 57 -20.39 0.19 20.56
N ILE A 58 -19.26 0.68 20.02
CA ILE A 58 -17.93 0.10 20.24
C ILE A 58 -16.92 1.06 20.87
N VAL A 59 -17.10 2.37 20.74
CA VAL A 59 -16.14 3.39 21.21
C VAL A 59 -16.80 4.75 21.36
N ASN A 60 -16.39 5.52 22.36
CA ASN A 60 -16.66 6.95 22.44
C ASN A 60 -15.45 7.70 21.89
N PHE A 61 -15.68 8.71 21.06
CA PHE A 61 -14.59 9.50 20.52
C PHE A 61 -14.93 10.98 20.42
N LYS A 62 -13.89 11.80 20.46
CA LYS A 62 -13.95 13.25 20.29
C LYS A 62 -13.10 13.67 19.09
N ILE A 63 -13.63 14.52 18.24
CA ILE A 63 -12.87 15.12 17.16
C ILE A 63 -11.99 16.23 17.74
N LEU A 64 -10.66 16.02 17.72
CA LEU A 64 -9.68 16.96 18.24
C LEU A 64 -9.29 17.98 17.18
N ASP A 65 -9.18 17.54 15.92
CA ASP A 65 -8.83 18.41 14.81
C ASP A 65 -9.36 17.84 13.49
N LYS A 66 -9.37 18.70 12.46
CA LYS A 66 -9.83 18.36 11.10
C LYS A 66 -8.93 19.03 10.08
N ASP A 67 -8.39 18.22 9.17
CA ASP A 67 -7.82 18.67 7.90
C ASP A 67 -8.85 18.48 6.78
N ILE A 68 -8.50 18.64 5.52
CA ILE A 68 -9.42 18.61 4.35
C ILE A 68 -10.36 17.40 4.43
N ASP A 69 -9.83 16.19 4.45
CA ASP A 69 -10.58 14.93 4.47
C ASP A 69 -10.31 14.08 5.70
N THR A 70 -9.29 14.39 6.50
CA THR A 70 -8.86 13.60 7.65
C THR A 70 -9.22 14.27 8.96
N PHE A 71 -9.31 13.46 10.01
CA PHE A 71 -9.66 13.88 11.35
C PHE A 71 -8.64 13.31 12.34
N ILE A 72 -8.30 14.10 13.34
CA ILE A 72 -7.64 13.59 14.54
C ILE A 72 -8.73 13.37 15.57
N ILE A 73 -8.84 12.15 16.07
CA ILE A 73 -9.80 11.81 17.12
C ILE A 73 -9.07 11.27 18.34
N SER A 74 -9.64 11.54 19.53
CA SER A 74 -9.30 10.82 20.78
C SER A 74 -10.41 9.84 21.11
N THR A 75 -10.05 8.70 21.68
CA THR A 75 -10.95 7.59 22.02
C THR A 75 -10.85 7.25 23.50
N ASP A 76 -11.89 6.64 24.07
CA ASP A 76 -11.91 6.14 25.45
C ASP A 76 -11.28 4.74 25.59
N ILE A 77 -11.00 4.08 24.47
CA ILE A 77 -10.36 2.76 24.38
C ILE A 77 -9.06 2.90 23.60
N LYS A 78 -8.02 2.13 23.99
CA LYS A 78 -6.75 2.12 23.25
C LYS A 78 -6.98 1.77 21.77
N ILE A 79 -6.37 2.53 20.86
CA ILE A 79 -6.51 2.35 19.42
C ILE A 79 -6.14 0.93 18.97
N GLU A 80 -5.05 0.37 19.51
CA GLU A 80 -4.66 -1.00 19.21
C GLU A 80 -5.73 -2.02 19.64
N SER A 81 -6.33 -1.84 20.81
CA SER A 81 -7.42 -2.71 21.28
C SER A 81 -8.67 -2.61 20.43
N LEU A 82 -8.97 -1.40 19.92
CA LEU A 82 -10.08 -1.21 18.95
C LEU A 82 -9.82 -1.97 17.64
N ILE A 83 -8.60 -1.83 17.10
CA ILE A 83 -8.20 -2.52 15.86
C ILE A 83 -8.25 -4.04 16.04
N GLU A 84 -7.75 -4.56 17.16
CA GLU A 84 -7.72 -6.00 17.43
C GLU A 84 -9.12 -6.59 17.60
N LYS A 85 -10.00 -5.90 18.33
CA LYS A 85 -11.32 -6.44 18.69
C LYS A 85 -12.39 -6.21 17.63
N TYR A 86 -12.38 -5.04 16.99
CA TYR A 86 -13.48 -4.60 16.11
C TYR A 86 -13.03 -4.28 14.68
N GLY A 87 -11.73 -4.28 14.44
CA GLY A 87 -11.18 -3.92 13.15
C GLY A 87 -11.42 -4.98 12.09
N ILE A 88 -11.76 -4.53 10.90
CA ILE A 88 -11.87 -5.37 9.69
C ILE A 88 -10.83 -4.96 8.65
N THR A 89 -10.46 -5.90 7.79
CA THR A 89 -9.50 -5.67 6.71
C THR A 89 -10.09 -4.65 5.73
N PRO A 90 -9.38 -3.55 5.43
CA PRO A 90 -9.86 -2.52 4.52
C PRO A 90 -9.67 -2.95 3.05
N LEU A 91 -10.65 -3.62 2.48
CA LEU A 91 -10.64 -3.94 1.05
C LEU A 91 -10.73 -2.66 0.20
N PRO A 92 -10.12 -2.63 -1.00
CA PRO A 92 -10.27 -1.53 -1.95
C PRO A 92 -11.73 -1.29 -2.33
N PRO A 93 -12.11 -0.04 -2.69
CA PRO A 93 -13.51 0.32 -2.94
C PRO A 93 -14.16 -0.39 -4.14
N TYR A 94 -13.35 -0.96 -5.05
CA TYR A 94 -13.83 -1.74 -6.19
C TYR A 94 -13.99 -3.25 -5.90
N ILE A 95 -13.74 -3.67 -4.67
CA ILE A 95 -13.95 -5.06 -4.20
C ILE A 95 -15.11 -5.04 -3.22
N ASP A 96 -16.10 -5.91 -3.45
CA ASP A 96 -17.19 -6.10 -2.51
C ASP A 96 -16.65 -6.47 -1.12
N ASP A 97 -17.24 -5.86 -0.11
CA ASP A 97 -16.88 -6.08 1.29
C ASP A 97 -17.35 -7.46 1.76
N ASP A 98 -16.56 -8.46 1.42
CA ASP A 98 -16.80 -9.87 1.67
C ASP A 98 -15.74 -10.39 2.67
N PRO A 99 -16.15 -10.81 3.88
CA PRO A 99 -15.24 -11.34 4.91
C PRO A 99 -14.37 -12.51 4.43
N SER A 100 -14.84 -13.31 3.49
CA SER A 100 -14.07 -14.41 2.92
C SER A 100 -12.79 -13.95 2.22
N LYS A 101 -12.76 -12.70 1.73
CA LYS A 101 -11.63 -12.09 1.03
C LYS A 101 -10.59 -11.46 1.97
N TYR A 102 -10.91 -11.23 3.24
CA TYR A 102 -10.04 -10.48 4.16
C TYR A 102 -8.66 -11.14 4.36
N ASN A 103 -8.63 -12.47 4.46
CA ASN A 103 -7.37 -13.19 4.61
C ASN A 103 -6.56 -13.22 3.32
N TYR A 104 -7.22 -13.28 2.17
CA TYR A 104 -6.53 -13.23 0.86
C TYR A 104 -5.92 -11.86 0.54
N TYR A 105 -6.36 -10.79 1.22
CA TYR A 105 -5.80 -9.45 1.07
C TYR A 105 -4.58 -9.18 1.97
N LYS A 106 -3.95 -10.25 2.46
CA LYS A 106 -2.76 -10.21 3.33
C LYS A 106 -1.73 -11.19 2.80
N ALA A 107 -0.50 -10.71 2.58
CA ALA A 107 0.57 -11.62 2.18
C ALA A 107 0.98 -12.53 3.36
N ASP A 108 1.15 -13.82 3.09
CA ASP A 108 1.48 -14.85 4.10
C ASP A 108 2.79 -14.58 4.86
N PHE A 109 3.72 -13.88 4.21
CA PHE A 109 5.03 -13.52 4.76
C PHE A 109 5.02 -12.15 5.47
N SER A 110 3.88 -11.45 5.48
CA SER A 110 3.81 -10.10 6.06
C SER A 110 4.08 -10.10 7.57
N SER A 111 4.88 -9.14 8.02
CA SER A 111 5.28 -8.98 9.43
C SER A 111 5.64 -7.53 9.73
N GLY A 112 5.08 -6.99 10.83
CA GLY A 112 5.31 -5.58 11.21
C GLY A 112 4.69 -4.59 10.22
N GLY A 113 5.01 -3.31 10.39
CA GLY A 113 4.46 -2.22 9.59
C GLY A 113 3.00 -1.86 9.92
N PHE A 114 2.50 -0.83 9.25
CA PHE A 114 1.13 -0.34 9.39
C PHE A 114 0.57 0.05 8.02
N SER A 115 0.27 -0.94 7.18
CA SER A 115 -0.36 -0.69 5.88
C SER A 115 -1.88 -0.67 6.00
N VAL A 116 -2.52 0.28 5.31
CA VAL A 116 -3.99 0.34 5.16
C VAL A 116 -4.44 -0.28 3.82
N ALA A 117 -3.50 -0.72 2.99
CA ALA A 117 -3.75 -1.45 1.77
C ALA A 117 -2.65 -2.48 1.52
N ALA A 118 -2.94 -3.52 0.74
CA ALA A 118 -1.95 -4.54 0.40
C ALA A 118 -0.98 -4.09 -0.68
N SER A 119 0.29 -4.50 -0.59
CA SER A 119 1.20 -4.56 -1.73
C SER A 119 0.82 -5.78 -2.58
N THR A 120 -0.12 -5.57 -3.50
CA THR A 120 -0.90 -6.65 -4.13
C THR A 120 -0.07 -7.63 -4.97
N ALA A 121 1.04 -7.19 -5.57
CA ALA A 121 1.95 -8.10 -6.25
C ALA A 121 2.55 -9.16 -5.30
N GLY A 122 2.71 -8.82 -4.01
CA GLY A 122 3.16 -9.75 -2.99
C GLY A 122 2.17 -10.89 -2.70
N LEU A 123 0.88 -10.74 -3.02
CA LEU A 123 -0.14 -11.77 -2.82
C LEU A 123 0.08 -13.00 -3.70
N HIS A 124 0.81 -12.85 -4.80
CA HIS A 124 1.22 -13.97 -5.66
C HIS A 124 2.32 -14.85 -5.05
N PHE A 125 3.00 -14.37 -4.00
CA PHE A 125 4.11 -15.06 -3.34
C PHE A 125 3.63 -15.65 -2.01
N ASN A 126 3.15 -16.88 -2.03
CA ASN A 126 2.84 -17.61 -0.81
C ASN A 126 4.12 -18.23 -0.21
N LYS A 127 4.03 -18.76 1.01
CA LYS A 127 5.17 -19.38 1.71
C LYS A 127 5.78 -20.55 0.92
N GLU A 128 4.94 -21.34 0.25
CA GLU A 128 5.40 -22.47 -0.56
C GLU A 128 6.25 -22.00 -1.75
N MET A 129 5.79 -20.96 -2.47
CA MET A 129 6.55 -20.39 -3.59
C MET A 129 7.87 -19.79 -3.12
N ILE A 130 7.86 -19.05 -1.99
CA ILE A 130 9.09 -18.49 -1.42
C ILE A 130 10.08 -19.61 -1.09
N SER A 131 9.64 -20.68 -0.41
CA SER A 131 10.48 -21.82 -0.09
C SER A 131 11.05 -22.52 -1.35
N LYS A 132 10.25 -22.65 -2.41
CA LYS A 132 10.75 -23.19 -3.69
C LYS A 132 11.82 -22.31 -4.31
N LEU A 133 11.63 -21.00 -4.29
CA LEU A 133 12.64 -20.05 -4.79
C LEU A 133 13.95 -20.16 -4.00
N GLU A 134 13.88 -20.30 -2.67
CA GLU A 134 15.07 -20.46 -1.81
C GLU A 134 15.79 -21.79 -2.09
N VAL A 135 15.07 -22.89 -2.27
CA VAL A 135 15.65 -24.20 -2.68
C VAL A 135 16.37 -24.10 -4.04
N GLU A 136 15.87 -23.26 -4.95
CA GLU A 136 16.50 -22.95 -6.23
C GLU A 136 17.63 -21.92 -6.13
N ASN A 137 18.15 -21.65 -4.94
CA ASN A 137 19.19 -20.67 -4.66
C ASN A 137 18.84 -19.24 -5.09
N LYS A 138 17.55 -18.88 -5.12
CA LYS A 138 17.13 -17.49 -5.29
C LYS A 138 17.21 -16.78 -3.94
N ILE A 139 17.67 -15.54 -3.97
CA ILE A 139 17.85 -14.74 -2.76
C ILE A 139 16.61 -13.90 -2.55
N ILE A 140 16.01 -14.01 -1.36
CA ILE A 140 14.83 -13.26 -0.96
C ILE A 140 15.23 -12.18 0.05
N LYS A 141 14.82 -10.94 -0.19
CA LYS A 141 15.00 -9.80 0.71
C LYS A 141 13.70 -9.09 0.96
N TYR A 142 13.62 -8.37 2.08
CA TYR A 142 12.39 -7.70 2.48
C TYR A 142 12.61 -6.22 2.77
N ILE A 143 11.61 -5.42 2.41
CA ILE A 143 11.46 -4.04 2.85
C ILE A 143 10.17 -3.91 3.67
N ASN A 144 10.02 -2.79 4.37
CA ASN A 144 8.72 -2.29 4.80
C ASN A 144 8.44 -0.99 4.04
N LEU A 145 7.29 -0.89 3.42
CA LEU A 145 6.66 0.35 3.02
C LEU A 145 5.21 0.27 3.45
N ASP A 146 4.79 1.19 4.29
CA ASP A 146 3.43 1.26 4.81
C ASP A 146 2.53 1.92 3.77
N VAL A 147 1.74 1.08 3.09
CA VAL A 147 0.87 1.52 2.00
C VAL A 147 -0.27 2.35 2.56
N GLY A 148 -0.33 3.61 2.14
CA GLY A 148 -1.38 4.55 2.52
C GLY A 148 -2.61 4.50 1.61
N ILE A 149 -3.67 5.20 2.02
CA ILE A 149 -4.93 5.29 1.26
C ILE A 149 -4.76 6.01 -0.09
N GLY A 150 -3.73 6.85 -0.20
CA GLY A 150 -3.42 7.60 -1.42
C GLY A 150 -3.16 6.71 -2.65
N THR A 151 -2.80 5.43 -2.43
CA THR A 151 -2.60 4.45 -3.52
C THR A 151 -3.86 4.23 -4.37
N PHE A 152 -5.05 4.45 -3.81
CA PHE A 152 -6.33 4.31 -4.53
C PHE A 152 -6.88 5.62 -5.10
N LYS A 153 -6.26 6.77 -4.80
CA LYS A 153 -6.70 8.04 -5.34
C LYS A 153 -6.32 8.15 -6.81
N PRO A 154 -7.25 8.49 -7.70
CA PRO A 154 -6.92 8.75 -9.09
C PRO A 154 -6.09 10.03 -9.23
N ILE A 155 -5.39 10.17 -10.35
CA ILE A 155 -4.76 11.43 -10.74
C ILE A 155 -5.87 12.39 -11.15
N GLU A 156 -6.04 13.47 -10.38
CA GLU A 156 -7.05 14.52 -10.63
C GLU A 156 -6.47 15.73 -11.36
N SER A 157 -5.13 15.87 -11.36
CA SER A 157 -4.44 16.93 -12.07
C SER A 157 -4.58 16.79 -13.58
N ARG A 158 -4.66 17.93 -14.29
CA ARG A 158 -4.74 17.96 -15.77
C ARG A 158 -3.50 17.37 -16.42
N PHE A 159 -2.34 17.57 -15.83
CA PHE A 159 -1.06 17.05 -16.29
C PHE A 159 -0.51 16.07 -15.25
N ILE A 160 0.10 15.00 -15.74
CA ILE A 160 0.70 13.96 -14.90
C ILE A 160 1.85 14.53 -14.03
N GLU A 161 2.51 15.58 -14.51
CA GLU A 161 3.61 16.27 -13.84
C GLU A 161 3.17 16.97 -12.55
N ASP A 162 1.92 17.44 -12.50
CA ASP A 162 1.37 18.22 -11.39
C ASP A 162 0.81 17.31 -10.27
N HIS A 163 0.70 16.02 -10.53
CA HIS A 163 0.20 15.08 -9.53
C HIS A 163 1.22 14.87 -8.40
N LYS A 164 0.75 14.99 -7.16
CA LYS A 164 1.54 14.73 -5.95
C LYS A 164 1.15 13.39 -5.35
N VAL A 165 2.14 12.53 -5.19
CA VAL A 165 1.96 11.25 -4.49
C VAL A 165 2.08 11.50 -2.98
N HIS A 166 1.23 10.82 -2.21
CA HIS A 166 1.29 10.91 -0.75
C HIS A 166 2.60 10.31 -0.22
N ASN A 167 3.09 10.90 0.86
CA ASN A 167 4.22 10.34 1.61
C ASN A 167 3.84 9.00 2.22
N GLU A 168 4.71 8.00 2.06
CA GLU A 168 4.58 6.69 2.67
C GLU A 168 5.84 6.35 3.46
N ASN A 169 5.67 5.82 4.69
CA ASN A 169 6.79 5.40 5.52
C ASN A 169 7.45 4.16 4.93
N TYR A 170 8.77 4.16 4.86
CA TYR A 170 9.52 2.98 4.42
C TYR A 170 10.70 2.69 5.35
N SER A 171 11.13 1.43 5.33
CA SER A 171 12.41 1.02 5.90
C SER A 171 12.97 -0.22 5.19
N ILE A 172 14.29 -0.29 5.13
CA ILE A 172 15.03 -1.48 4.72
C ILE A 172 16.21 -1.67 5.66
N ASN A 173 16.55 -2.92 5.96
CA ASN A 173 17.76 -3.21 6.73
C ASN A 173 19.00 -2.76 5.94
N LYS A 174 19.87 -2.00 6.59
CA LYS A 174 21.07 -1.45 5.95
C LYS A 174 22.01 -2.54 5.41
N ASN A 175 22.14 -3.66 6.13
CA ASN A 175 22.99 -4.77 5.69
C ASN A 175 22.38 -5.50 4.50
N ASP A 176 21.04 -5.72 4.51
CA ASP A 176 20.33 -6.30 3.36
C ASP A 176 20.48 -5.44 2.11
N PHE A 177 20.37 -4.11 2.26
CA PHE A 177 20.56 -3.20 1.13
C PHE A 177 22.00 -3.24 0.58
N LYS A 178 23.00 -3.25 1.47
CA LYS A 178 24.40 -3.40 1.05
C LYS A 178 24.65 -4.72 0.32
N GLU A 179 24.02 -5.80 0.78
CA GLU A 179 24.09 -7.10 0.13
C GLU A 179 23.43 -7.08 -1.25
N ILE A 180 22.25 -6.45 -1.39
CA ILE A 180 21.61 -6.24 -2.69
C ILE A 180 22.56 -5.52 -3.66
N LEU A 181 23.23 -4.45 -3.21
CA LEU A 181 24.18 -3.72 -4.04
C LEU A 181 25.40 -4.56 -4.43
N LYS A 182 25.91 -5.38 -3.51
CA LYS A 182 27.01 -6.31 -3.79
C LYS A 182 26.60 -7.32 -4.87
N LEU A 183 25.45 -7.97 -4.68
CA LEU A 183 24.91 -8.95 -5.62
C LEU A 183 24.65 -8.33 -7.00
N LYS A 184 24.13 -7.10 -7.04
CA LYS A 184 23.95 -6.36 -8.31
C LYS A 184 25.29 -6.19 -9.05
N LYS A 185 26.37 -5.82 -8.34
CA LYS A 185 27.73 -5.71 -8.92
C LYS A 185 28.28 -7.05 -9.40
N GLU A 186 27.89 -8.15 -8.77
CA GLU A 186 28.24 -9.52 -9.16
C GLU A 186 27.40 -10.05 -10.34
N GLY A 187 26.51 -9.22 -10.90
CA GLY A 187 25.69 -9.55 -12.08
C GLY A 187 24.31 -10.13 -11.78
N TYR A 188 23.94 -10.28 -10.50
CA TYR A 188 22.59 -10.70 -10.14
C TYR A 188 21.55 -9.65 -10.52
N LYS A 189 20.41 -10.12 -11.00
CA LYS A 189 19.27 -9.26 -11.34
C LYS A 189 18.40 -8.99 -10.13
N ILE A 190 17.95 -7.74 -9.98
CA ILE A 190 17.11 -7.29 -8.88
C ILE A 190 15.66 -7.20 -9.36
N TYR A 191 14.82 -8.03 -8.75
CA TYR A 191 13.38 -8.11 -9.01
C TYR A 191 12.62 -7.40 -7.90
N ALA A 192 11.97 -6.31 -8.20
CA ALA A 192 11.04 -5.66 -7.28
C ALA A 192 9.66 -6.33 -7.39
N VAL A 193 9.16 -6.87 -6.29
CA VAL A 193 7.80 -7.43 -6.22
C VAL A 193 6.86 -6.36 -5.70
N GLY A 194 6.21 -5.67 -6.61
CA GLY A 194 5.32 -4.53 -6.38
C GLY A 194 5.98 -3.17 -6.53
N THR A 195 5.15 -2.20 -6.88
CA THR A 195 5.54 -0.79 -7.04
C THR A 195 6.05 -0.16 -5.75
N THR A 196 5.60 -0.66 -4.59
CA THR A 196 6.07 -0.26 -3.26
C THR A 196 7.55 -0.59 -3.06
N VAL A 197 7.97 -1.79 -3.49
CA VAL A 197 9.37 -2.21 -3.44
C VAL A 197 10.21 -1.37 -4.40
N LEU A 198 9.75 -1.21 -5.62
CA LEU A 198 10.42 -0.38 -6.62
C LEU A 198 10.68 1.03 -6.07
N ARG A 199 9.65 1.70 -5.56
CA ARG A 199 9.77 3.05 -5.00
C ARG A 199 10.73 3.11 -3.81
N THR A 200 10.67 2.12 -2.92
CA THR A 200 11.60 2.06 -1.78
C THR A 200 13.05 1.91 -2.23
N LEU A 201 13.34 0.95 -3.10
CA LEU A 201 14.70 0.68 -3.56
C LEU A 201 15.29 1.87 -4.32
N GLU A 202 14.50 2.49 -5.21
CA GLU A 202 14.92 3.67 -5.97
C GLU A 202 15.04 4.93 -5.09
N THR A 203 14.27 5.03 -4.00
CA THR A 203 14.47 6.09 -3.00
C THR A 203 15.78 5.87 -2.24
N VAL A 204 16.03 4.66 -1.74
CA VAL A 204 17.20 4.38 -0.92
C VAL A 204 18.50 4.52 -1.70
N ILE A 205 18.56 4.06 -2.97
CA ILE A 205 19.77 4.20 -3.79
C ILE A 205 20.14 5.67 -4.01
N LYS A 206 19.14 6.55 -4.19
CA LYS A 206 19.35 8.00 -4.43
C LYS A 206 19.67 8.78 -3.16
N THR A 207 19.07 8.40 -2.02
CA THR A 207 19.18 9.19 -0.79
C THR A 207 20.15 8.62 0.23
N ASN A 208 20.47 7.32 0.14
CA ASN A 208 21.21 6.56 1.15
C ASN A 208 20.53 6.60 2.56
N ILE A 209 19.21 6.86 2.60
CA ILE A 209 18.39 6.85 3.82
C ILE A 209 17.65 5.51 3.88
N PHE A 210 17.87 4.75 4.97
CA PHE A 210 17.34 3.38 5.10
C PHE A 210 16.00 3.30 5.85
N LYS A 211 15.56 4.40 6.45
CA LYS A 211 14.26 4.55 7.11
C LYS A 211 13.82 6.00 7.02
N GLY A 212 12.63 6.24 6.52
CA GLY A 212 12.08 7.58 6.33
C GLY A 212 10.75 7.55 5.61
N THR A 213 10.44 8.60 4.90
CA THR A 213 9.26 8.72 4.05
C THR A 213 9.66 8.84 2.59
N THR A 214 8.80 8.38 1.68
CA THR A 214 8.97 8.55 0.23
C THR A 214 7.69 9.05 -0.42
N ASP A 215 7.82 10.10 -1.20
CA ASP A 215 6.82 10.60 -2.15
C ASP A 215 7.28 10.40 -3.60
N LEU A 216 8.24 9.48 -3.81
CA LEU A 216 8.80 9.23 -5.12
C LEU A 216 7.70 8.90 -6.13
N TYR A 217 7.50 9.79 -7.08
CA TYR A 217 6.61 9.63 -8.20
C TYR A 217 7.39 9.25 -9.46
N ILE A 218 7.26 7.99 -9.87
CA ILE A 218 7.90 7.46 -11.07
C ILE A 218 6.96 7.70 -12.25
N LYS A 219 7.47 8.42 -13.25
CA LYS A 219 6.75 8.82 -14.46
C LYS A 219 7.67 8.73 -15.69
N PRO A 220 7.17 8.86 -16.92
CA PRO A 220 8.00 8.81 -18.13
C PRO A 220 9.23 9.68 -18.03
N GLY A 221 10.38 9.14 -18.45
CA GLY A 221 11.69 9.79 -18.33
C GLY A 221 12.43 9.53 -17.02
N TYR A 222 11.84 8.75 -16.08
CA TYR A 222 12.54 8.37 -14.85
C TYR A 222 13.74 7.47 -15.15
N GLN A 223 14.88 7.77 -14.53
CA GLN A 223 16.11 6.97 -14.64
C GLN A 223 16.20 6.01 -13.46
N TYR A 224 16.09 4.72 -13.76
CA TYR A 224 16.20 3.65 -12.78
C TYR A 224 17.67 3.33 -12.49
N GLU A 225 18.01 3.13 -11.21
CA GLU A 225 19.40 2.91 -10.81
C GLU A 225 19.65 1.48 -10.29
N LEU A 226 18.67 0.90 -9.61
CA LEU A 226 18.88 -0.36 -8.90
C LEU A 226 18.08 -1.53 -9.47
N VAL A 227 16.81 -1.33 -9.76
CA VAL A 227 15.89 -2.41 -10.12
C VAL A 227 16.01 -2.79 -11.59
N ASP A 228 16.15 -4.10 -11.88
CA ASP A 228 16.19 -4.63 -13.25
C ASP A 228 14.82 -5.10 -13.75
N TYR A 229 13.97 -5.60 -12.84
CA TYR A 229 12.68 -6.18 -13.17
C TYR A 229 11.61 -5.75 -12.14
N LEU A 230 10.43 -5.44 -12.64
CA LEU A 230 9.26 -5.17 -11.82
C LEU A 230 8.20 -6.25 -12.05
N ILE A 231 7.78 -6.92 -10.97
CA ILE A 231 6.58 -7.77 -10.96
C ILE A 231 5.46 -6.93 -10.35
N THR A 232 4.38 -6.72 -11.09
CA THR A 232 3.26 -5.91 -10.61
C THR A 232 1.94 -6.37 -11.21
N ASN A 233 0.80 -5.99 -10.59
CA ASN A 233 -0.53 -6.22 -11.16
C ASN A 233 -0.80 -5.24 -12.32
N PHE A 234 -1.86 -5.51 -13.09
CA PHE A 234 -2.42 -4.54 -14.02
C PHE A 234 -3.17 -3.45 -13.24
N HIS A 235 -2.84 -2.19 -13.50
CA HIS A 235 -3.32 -1.04 -12.75
C HIS A 235 -4.49 -0.33 -13.42
N ALA A 236 -5.29 0.41 -12.63
CA ALA A 236 -6.40 1.20 -13.12
C ALA A 236 -5.92 2.37 -14.00
N PRO A 237 -6.72 2.79 -14.99
CA PRO A 237 -6.50 4.05 -15.70
C PRO A 237 -6.41 5.23 -14.71
N ASN A 238 -5.68 6.27 -15.11
CA ASN A 238 -5.50 7.50 -14.33
C ASN A 238 -4.94 7.27 -12.91
N SER A 239 -4.15 6.22 -12.70
CA SER A 239 -3.48 5.96 -11.44
C SER A 239 -1.98 6.29 -11.52
N SER A 240 -1.40 6.72 -10.39
CA SER A 240 0.05 6.89 -10.26
C SER A 240 0.83 5.59 -10.51
N LEU A 241 0.19 4.45 -10.32
CA LEU A 241 0.77 3.14 -10.58
C LEU A 241 0.86 2.84 -12.08
N LEU A 242 -0.13 3.29 -12.88
CA LEU A 242 -0.07 3.17 -14.34
C LEU A 242 1.06 4.05 -14.91
N SER A 243 1.38 5.18 -14.28
CA SER A 243 2.51 6.01 -14.73
C SER A 243 3.85 5.29 -14.63
N ILE A 244 4.01 4.36 -13.66
CA ILE A 244 5.19 3.50 -13.57
C ILE A 244 5.26 2.56 -14.78
N VAL A 245 4.14 1.95 -15.17
CA VAL A 245 4.09 1.11 -16.39
C VAL A 245 4.47 1.93 -17.63
N LEU A 246 3.93 3.15 -17.71
CA LEU A 246 4.24 4.08 -18.81
C LEU A 246 5.74 4.43 -18.85
N SER A 247 6.37 4.61 -17.70
CA SER A 247 7.79 4.94 -17.61
C SER A 247 8.71 3.79 -18.04
N ILE A 248 8.25 2.55 -17.94
CA ILE A 248 9.02 1.33 -18.31
C ILE A 248 8.72 0.91 -19.76
N TYR A 249 7.44 0.88 -20.14
CA TYR A 249 6.98 0.29 -21.38
C TYR A 249 6.63 1.32 -22.47
N GLY A 250 6.58 2.60 -22.11
CA GLY A 250 6.25 3.67 -23.04
C GLY A 250 4.81 3.61 -23.54
N GLU A 251 4.57 4.17 -24.74
CA GLU A 251 3.24 4.28 -25.34
C GLU A 251 2.59 2.92 -25.68
N GLY A 252 3.37 1.84 -25.82
CA GLY A 252 2.88 0.48 -26.08
C GLY A 252 2.08 -0.14 -24.93
N TRP A 253 1.94 0.55 -23.78
CA TRP A 253 1.17 0.04 -22.65
C TRP A 253 -0.30 -0.24 -23.00
N LYS A 254 -0.89 0.53 -23.93
CA LYS A 254 -2.29 0.35 -24.35
C LYS A 254 -2.49 -0.99 -25.06
N GLU A 255 -1.60 -1.31 -25.99
CA GLU A 255 -1.60 -2.59 -26.71
C GLU A 255 -1.38 -3.76 -25.78
N LEU A 256 -0.46 -3.61 -24.79
CA LEU A 256 -0.24 -4.61 -23.74
C LEU A 256 -1.53 -4.87 -22.93
N TYR A 257 -2.23 -3.82 -22.53
CA TYR A 257 -3.46 -3.94 -21.75
C TYR A 257 -4.62 -4.52 -22.58
N MET A 258 -4.75 -4.13 -23.85
CA MET A 258 -5.72 -4.75 -24.77
C MET A 258 -5.40 -6.24 -24.99
N TYR A 259 -4.12 -6.58 -25.15
CA TYR A 259 -3.70 -7.98 -25.26
C TYR A 259 -4.06 -8.76 -23.99
N ALA A 260 -3.76 -8.23 -22.80
CA ALA A 260 -4.10 -8.85 -21.53
C ALA A 260 -5.63 -9.10 -21.41
N GLN A 261 -6.45 -8.14 -21.79
CA GLN A 261 -7.91 -8.29 -21.85
C GLN A 261 -8.34 -9.37 -22.84
N SER A 262 -7.73 -9.43 -24.03
CA SER A 262 -8.03 -10.47 -25.04
C SER A 262 -7.71 -11.89 -24.56
N LYS A 263 -6.81 -12.02 -23.57
CA LYS A 263 -6.45 -13.28 -22.90
C LYS A 263 -7.23 -13.54 -21.63
N ASN A 264 -8.25 -12.74 -21.33
CA ASN A 264 -9.07 -12.81 -20.13
C ASN A 264 -8.25 -12.68 -18.83
N LEU A 265 -7.09 -12.00 -18.85
CA LEU A 265 -6.34 -11.69 -17.65
C LEU A 265 -7.13 -10.75 -16.77
N LYS A 266 -7.06 -10.97 -15.45
CA LYS A 266 -7.73 -10.17 -14.44
C LYS A 266 -6.85 -9.00 -14.04
N PHE A 267 -7.50 -7.90 -13.65
CA PHE A 267 -6.85 -6.63 -13.32
C PHE A 267 -7.00 -6.32 -11.82
N LEU A 268 -6.22 -5.35 -11.34
CA LEU A 268 -6.25 -4.80 -9.99
C LEU A 268 -5.77 -5.80 -8.92
N SER A 269 -6.24 -5.64 -7.66
CA SER A 269 -5.64 -6.27 -6.47
C SER A 269 -5.62 -7.79 -6.47
N PHE A 270 -6.67 -8.44 -6.96
CA PHE A 270 -6.75 -9.89 -7.08
C PHE A 270 -6.61 -10.36 -8.54
N GLY A 271 -6.07 -9.50 -9.37
CA GLY A 271 -5.80 -9.79 -10.78
C GLY A 271 -4.47 -10.48 -10.99
N ASP A 272 -4.19 -10.74 -12.26
CA ASP A 272 -2.94 -11.33 -12.70
C ASP A 272 -1.77 -10.35 -12.55
N ALA A 273 -0.56 -10.90 -12.53
CA ALA A 273 0.67 -10.13 -12.50
C ALA A 273 1.38 -10.13 -13.87
N VAL A 274 2.17 -9.11 -14.08
CA VAL A 274 3.03 -8.92 -15.25
C VAL A 274 4.47 -8.67 -14.79
N LEU A 275 5.42 -9.23 -15.52
CA LEU A 275 6.85 -8.98 -15.33
C LEU A 275 7.34 -7.99 -16.38
N PHE A 276 7.76 -6.83 -15.94
CA PHE A 276 8.45 -5.84 -16.78
C PHE A 276 9.95 -5.95 -16.63
N LYS A 277 10.69 -5.93 -17.73
CA LYS A 277 12.12 -5.68 -17.75
C LYS A 277 12.33 -4.16 -17.82
N ILE A 278 13.09 -3.64 -16.87
CA ILE A 278 13.50 -2.23 -16.85
C ILE A 278 14.78 -2.12 -17.66
N THR A 279 14.78 -1.25 -18.65
CA THR A 279 15.92 -1.07 -19.60
C THR A 279 16.64 0.23 -19.31
#